data_6f9cd33e6250a08400ca3cc617a667f8
#
_entry.id   6f9cd33e6250a08400ca3cc617a667f8
#
_cell.length_a   1.000
_cell.length_b   1.000
_cell.length_c   1.000
_cell.angle_alpha   90.00
_cell.angle_beta   90.00
_cell.angle_gamma   90.00
#
_symmetry.space_group_name_H-M   'P 1'
#
loop_
_entity.id
_entity.type
_entity.pdbx_description
1 polymer ?
#
loop_
_entity_poly.entity_id
_entity_poly.type
_entity_poly.pdbx_seq_one_letter_code
_entity_poly.pdbx_strand_id
1 'polypeptide(L)'
;MSVALLAMSYSPLLGINDPQPDVASALEESFETARRTIADYDPDLVLVFTPDHFNGFFYTLLPQFCVGYAAESMGDYKTTAGPFDVPVELAEDLGQFIIDRGVDVAISREMVIDHGGAQPVELMFGSLTAKPVIPIFVNGVGRRR
;
A
#
# COMPACT_ATOMS: atom_id res chain seq x y z
N MET A 1 16.76 -15.11 -5.37
CA MET A 1 15.71 -14.11 -5.14
C MET A 1 16.01 -13.44 -3.81
N SER A 2 16.13 -12.12 -3.78
CA SER A 2 16.31 -11.33 -2.55
C SER A 2 14.99 -10.65 -2.18
N VAL A 3 14.81 -10.33 -0.89
CA VAL A 3 13.64 -9.62 -0.37
C VAL A 3 14.14 -8.45 0.48
N ALA A 4 13.57 -7.27 0.28
CA ALA A 4 13.78 -6.11 1.14
C ALA A 4 12.46 -5.76 1.85
N LEU A 5 12.54 -5.25 3.06
CA LEU A 5 11.41 -4.78 3.84
C LEU A 5 11.60 -3.30 4.15
N LEU A 6 10.63 -2.50 3.77
CA LEU A 6 10.50 -1.10 4.17
C LEU A 6 9.22 -0.91 4.97
N ALA A 7 9.32 -0.33 6.15
CA ALA A 7 8.18 0.11 6.93
C ALA A 7 8.20 1.64 7.02
N MET A 8 7.07 2.27 6.73
CA MET A 8 6.94 3.72 6.82
C MET A 8 5.58 4.12 7.38
N SER A 9 5.55 5.25 8.06
CA SER A 9 4.29 5.90 8.41
C SER A 9 3.77 6.68 7.19
N TYR A 10 2.46 6.81 7.12
CA TYR A 10 1.78 7.75 6.23
C TYR A 10 1.06 8.80 7.09
N SER A 11 0.74 9.93 6.48
CA SER A 11 -0.07 10.97 7.12
C SER A 11 -0.97 11.63 6.08
N PRO A 12 -2.30 11.64 6.28
CA PRO A 12 -3.21 12.34 5.38
C PRO A 12 -2.98 13.86 5.37
N LEU A 13 -2.22 14.38 6.33
CA LEU A 13 -1.93 15.82 6.45
C LEU A 13 -0.68 16.25 5.70
N LEU A 14 0.11 15.34 5.17
CA LEU A 14 1.34 15.66 4.43
C LEU A 14 1.02 16.54 3.22
N GLY A 15 1.67 17.71 3.13
CA GLY A 15 1.40 18.72 2.10
C GLY A 15 0.07 19.47 2.27
N ILE A 16 -0.69 19.23 3.37
CA ILE A 16 -1.93 19.95 3.73
C ILE A 16 -1.71 20.78 4.99
N ASN A 17 -1.08 20.19 6.00
CA ASN A 17 -0.73 20.82 7.26
C ASN A 17 0.63 20.27 7.68
N ASP A 18 1.69 20.81 7.09
CA ASP A 18 3.04 20.34 7.29
C ASP A 18 3.53 20.61 8.74
N PRO A 19 4.43 19.77 9.25
CA PRO A 19 5.01 19.96 10.58
C PRO A 19 5.95 21.19 10.61
N GLN A 20 6.50 21.49 11.77
CA GLN A 20 7.51 22.56 11.92
C GLN A 20 8.70 22.32 10.97
N PRO A 21 9.37 23.36 10.48
CA PRO A 21 10.38 23.26 9.41
C PRO A 21 11.52 22.27 9.69
N ASP A 22 11.96 22.15 10.92
CA ASP A 22 13.00 21.21 11.33
C ASP A 22 12.53 19.75 11.24
N VAL A 23 11.28 19.49 11.63
CA VAL A 23 10.65 18.16 11.49
C VAL A 23 10.38 17.84 10.03
N ALA A 24 9.91 18.82 9.24
CA ALA A 24 9.68 18.65 7.80
C ALA A 24 10.97 18.30 7.08
N SER A 25 12.08 18.97 7.41
CA SER A 25 13.40 18.68 6.82
C SER A 25 13.90 17.27 7.18
N ALA A 26 13.75 16.86 8.42
CA ALA A 26 14.15 15.53 8.87
C ALA A 26 13.30 14.42 8.22
N LEU A 27 12.01 14.69 8.01
CA LEU A 27 11.10 13.78 7.30
C LEU A 27 11.51 13.62 5.83
N GLU A 28 11.80 14.72 5.14
CA GLU A 28 12.23 14.65 3.75
C GLU A 28 13.58 13.94 3.59
N GLU A 29 14.53 14.16 4.49
CA GLU A 29 15.81 13.42 4.49
C GLU A 29 15.58 11.91 4.67
N SER A 30 14.61 11.54 5.50
CA SER A 30 14.21 10.12 5.71
C SER A 30 13.61 9.54 4.43
N PHE A 31 12.72 10.26 3.75
CA PHE A 31 12.14 9.84 2.48
C PHE A 31 13.22 9.72 1.38
N GLU A 32 14.13 10.68 1.28
CA GLU A 32 15.24 10.61 0.33
C GLU A 32 16.12 9.38 0.57
N THR A 33 16.39 9.06 1.83
CA THR A 33 17.19 7.89 2.19
C THR A 33 16.45 6.59 1.81
N ALA A 34 15.15 6.52 2.05
CA ALA A 34 14.31 5.38 1.65
C ALA A 34 14.27 5.23 0.12
N ARG A 35 14.03 6.32 -0.62
CA ARG A 35 14.02 6.33 -2.10
C ARG A 35 15.34 5.83 -2.69
N ARG A 36 16.48 6.30 -2.16
CA ARG A 36 17.80 5.82 -2.60
C ARG A 36 17.96 4.31 -2.34
N THR A 37 17.61 3.85 -1.14
CA THR A 37 17.68 2.42 -0.80
C THR A 37 16.82 1.57 -1.73
N ILE A 38 15.61 2.02 -2.06
CA ILE A 38 14.72 1.34 -3.01
C ILE A 38 15.30 1.36 -4.43
N ALA A 39 15.84 2.50 -4.87
CA ALA A 39 16.44 2.64 -6.20
C ALA A 39 17.67 1.73 -6.35
N ASP A 40 18.51 1.63 -5.34
CA ASP A 40 19.68 0.74 -5.33
C ASP A 40 19.28 -0.74 -5.33
N TYR A 41 18.15 -1.07 -4.67
CA TYR A 41 17.62 -2.42 -4.63
C TYR A 41 16.90 -2.82 -5.93
N ASP A 42 16.26 -1.85 -6.60
CA ASP A 42 15.51 -1.97 -7.86
C ASP A 42 14.54 -3.16 -7.89
N PRO A 43 13.45 -3.12 -7.09
CA PRO A 43 12.53 -4.25 -7.00
C PRO A 43 11.77 -4.49 -8.31
N ASP A 44 11.64 -5.77 -8.70
CA ASP A 44 10.77 -6.20 -9.82
C ASP A 44 9.29 -6.20 -9.45
N LEU A 45 8.98 -6.34 -8.15
CA LEU A 45 7.62 -6.39 -7.62
C LEU A 45 7.59 -5.78 -6.22
N VAL A 46 6.51 -5.08 -5.92
CA VAL A 46 6.24 -4.50 -4.61
C VAL A 46 4.98 -5.12 -4.00
N LEU A 47 5.08 -5.70 -2.80
CA LEU A 47 3.93 -6.07 -1.99
C LEU A 47 3.63 -4.94 -1.01
N VAL A 48 2.48 -4.31 -1.13
CA VAL A 48 2.07 -3.21 -0.25
C VAL A 48 1.06 -3.70 0.77
N PHE A 49 1.50 -3.84 2.01
CA PHE A 49 0.59 -4.11 3.14
C PHE A 49 0.03 -2.77 3.64
N THR A 50 -1.28 -2.59 3.54
CA THR A 50 -1.95 -1.32 3.85
C THR A 50 -3.19 -1.55 4.71
N PRO A 51 -3.49 -0.66 5.66
CA PRO A 51 -4.82 -0.58 6.25
C PRO A 51 -5.81 0.02 5.24
N ASP A 52 -7.06 0.09 5.63
CA ASP A 52 -8.12 0.87 4.98
C ASP A 52 -8.83 1.71 6.04
N HIS A 53 -9.23 2.93 5.68
CA HIS A 53 -9.92 3.85 6.57
C HIS A 53 -11.43 3.91 6.26
N PHE A 54 -12.05 2.74 6.04
CA PHE A 54 -13.45 2.56 5.65
C PHE A 54 -13.78 3.20 4.29
N ASN A 55 -12.87 3.11 3.35
CA ASN A 55 -13.05 3.58 1.98
C ASN A 55 -13.32 2.43 1.00
N GLY A 56 -12.59 1.32 1.13
CA GLY A 56 -12.79 0.10 0.34
C GLY A 56 -13.51 -1.01 1.12
N PHE A 57 -13.34 -1.05 2.45
CA PHE A 57 -13.96 -2.05 3.32
C PHE A 57 -14.78 -1.37 4.42
N PHE A 58 -15.99 -1.89 4.68
CA PHE A 58 -16.94 -1.32 5.63
C PHE A 58 -17.32 -2.33 6.69
N TYR A 59 -17.96 -1.88 7.77
CA TYR A 59 -18.43 -2.75 8.87
C TYR A 59 -19.35 -3.89 8.44
N THR A 60 -19.93 -3.80 7.26
CA THR A 60 -20.76 -4.86 6.68
C THR A 60 -19.96 -6.05 6.19
N LEU A 61 -18.68 -5.84 5.85
CA LEU A 61 -17.74 -6.87 5.44
C LEU A 61 -16.30 -6.41 5.71
N LEU A 62 -15.69 -6.97 6.73
CA LEU A 62 -14.30 -6.69 7.13
C LEU A 62 -13.50 -8.00 7.12
N PRO A 63 -12.85 -8.34 6.01
CA PRO A 63 -11.97 -9.50 5.98
C PRO A 63 -10.74 -9.27 6.86
N GLN A 64 -10.11 -10.32 7.34
CA GLN A 64 -8.87 -10.20 8.11
C GLN A 64 -7.71 -9.70 7.23
N PHE A 65 -7.65 -10.26 6.02
CA PHE A 65 -6.73 -9.85 4.95
C PHE A 65 -7.49 -9.88 3.62
N CYS A 66 -7.04 -9.07 2.66
CA CYS A 66 -7.55 -9.14 1.29
C CYS A 66 -6.42 -8.89 0.30
N VAL A 67 -6.29 -9.72 -0.72
CA VAL A 67 -5.36 -9.50 -1.84
C VAL A 67 -6.12 -8.84 -2.99
N GLY A 68 -5.58 -7.74 -3.49
CA GLY A 68 -6.12 -7.06 -4.66
C GLY A 68 -5.57 -7.67 -5.96
N TYR A 69 -6.45 -8.22 -6.79
CA TYR A 69 -6.12 -8.68 -8.15
C TYR A 69 -6.24 -7.56 -9.18
N ALA A 70 -7.00 -6.53 -8.86
CA ALA A 70 -6.98 -5.22 -9.48
C ALA A 70 -7.23 -4.17 -8.39
N ALA A 71 -6.62 -3.00 -8.53
CA ALA A 71 -6.72 -1.96 -7.52
C ALA A 71 -6.63 -0.57 -8.15
N GLU A 72 -7.34 0.38 -7.53
CA GLU A 72 -7.23 1.79 -7.88
C GLU A 72 -7.16 2.66 -6.61
N SER A 73 -6.41 3.74 -6.70
CA SER A 73 -6.43 4.80 -5.69
C SER A 73 -7.64 5.68 -5.89
N MET A 74 -8.35 5.98 -4.79
CA MET A 74 -9.47 6.91 -4.83
C MET A 74 -9.07 8.38 -4.92
N GLY A 75 -7.80 8.70 -4.71
CA GLY A 75 -7.27 10.06 -4.84
C GLY A 75 -7.65 11.00 -3.69
N ASP A 76 -7.80 10.47 -2.48
CA ASP A 76 -8.04 11.27 -1.29
C ASP A 76 -6.75 11.94 -0.78
N TYR A 77 -6.88 12.98 0.03
CA TYR A 77 -5.76 13.70 0.68
C TYR A 77 -4.59 14.04 -0.25
N LYS A 78 -4.89 14.52 -1.47
CA LYS A 78 -3.92 14.88 -2.52
C LYS A 78 -3.11 13.72 -3.11
N THR A 79 -3.46 12.48 -2.87
CA THR A 79 -2.92 11.35 -3.64
C THR A 79 -3.53 11.34 -5.04
N THR A 80 -2.85 10.73 -5.99
CA THR A 80 -3.36 10.59 -7.35
C THR A 80 -4.47 9.54 -7.40
N ALA A 81 -5.60 9.87 -8.04
CA ALA A 81 -6.62 8.88 -8.37
C ALA A 81 -6.21 8.08 -9.61
N GLY A 82 -6.49 6.78 -9.61
CA GLY A 82 -6.27 5.94 -10.77
C GLY A 82 -5.72 4.55 -10.44
N PRO A 83 -5.49 3.73 -11.48
CA PRO A 83 -5.12 2.34 -11.30
C PRO A 83 -3.68 2.19 -10.80
N PHE A 84 -3.45 1.11 -10.05
CA PHE A 84 -2.13 0.54 -9.83
C PHE A 84 -1.77 -0.43 -10.95
N ASP A 85 -0.48 -0.61 -11.23
CA ASP A 85 0.01 -1.67 -12.11
C ASP A 85 0.04 -3.00 -11.33
N VAL A 86 -1.09 -3.72 -11.32
CA VAL A 86 -1.19 -5.01 -10.64
C VAL A 86 -0.92 -6.14 -11.62
N PRO A 87 0.12 -6.97 -11.43
CA PRO A 87 0.38 -8.15 -12.24
C PRO A 87 -0.62 -9.25 -11.87
N VAL A 88 -1.77 -9.29 -12.56
CA VAL A 88 -2.97 -10.07 -12.19
C VAL A 88 -2.66 -11.55 -11.98
N GLU A 89 -1.94 -12.20 -12.91
CA GLU A 89 -1.61 -13.62 -12.83
C GLU A 89 -0.79 -13.92 -11.56
N LEU A 90 0.19 -13.08 -11.25
CA LEU A 90 1.02 -13.24 -10.06
C LEU A 90 0.23 -12.95 -8.76
N ALA A 91 -0.72 -12.02 -8.81
CA ALA A 91 -1.61 -11.75 -7.68
C ALA A 91 -2.56 -12.92 -7.42
N GLU A 92 -3.07 -13.57 -8.47
CA GLU A 92 -3.89 -14.78 -8.39
C GLU A 92 -3.09 -15.95 -7.80
N ASP A 93 -1.87 -16.18 -8.28
CA ASP A 93 -0.96 -17.19 -7.75
C ASP A 93 -0.64 -16.94 -6.26
N LEU A 94 -0.39 -15.68 -5.87
CA LEU A 94 -0.16 -15.32 -4.47
C LEU A 94 -1.40 -15.59 -3.60
N GLY A 95 -2.57 -15.20 -4.07
CA GLY A 95 -3.83 -15.45 -3.36
C GLY A 95 -4.06 -16.94 -3.13
N GLN A 96 -3.90 -17.76 -4.16
CA GLN A 96 -4.01 -19.22 -4.05
C GLN A 96 -2.95 -19.81 -3.10
N PHE A 97 -1.71 -19.35 -3.21
CA PHE A 97 -0.63 -19.77 -2.32
C PHE A 97 -0.94 -19.51 -0.83
N ILE A 98 -1.54 -18.37 -0.52
CA ILE A 98 -1.92 -18.00 0.85
C ILE A 98 -3.04 -18.91 1.36
N ILE A 99 -4.07 -19.16 0.53
CA ILE A 99 -5.21 -20.03 0.85
C ILE A 99 -4.73 -21.47 1.09
N ASP A 100 -3.86 -22.00 0.23
CA ASP A 100 -3.33 -23.36 0.35
C ASP A 100 -2.52 -23.58 1.63
N ARG A 101 -2.06 -22.50 2.27
CA ARG A 101 -1.38 -22.53 3.57
C ARG A 101 -2.31 -22.32 4.77
N GLY A 102 -3.60 -22.29 4.53
CA GLY A 102 -4.62 -22.21 5.58
C GLY A 102 -4.76 -20.81 6.19
N VAL A 103 -4.36 -19.76 5.48
CA VAL A 103 -4.59 -18.38 5.90
C VAL A 103 -5.90 -17.88 5.28
N ASP A 104 -6.81 -17.42 6.12
CA ASP A 104 -8.06 -16.80 5.67
C ASP A 104 -7.76 -15.47 5.01
N VAL A 105 -7.95 -15.41 3.70
CA VAL A 105 -7.76 -14.21 2.88
C VAL A 105 -8.94 -14.03 1.92
N ALA A 106 -9.45 -12.82 1.83
CA ALA A 106 -10.38 -12.42 0.79
C ALA A 106 -9.63 -12.04 -0.49
N ILE A 107 -10.33 -12.05 -1.61
CA ILE A 107 -9.84 -11.61 -2.90
C ILE A 107 -10.71 -10.45 -3.38
N SER A 108 -10.09 -9.38 -3.85
CA SER A 108 -10.78 -8.28 -4.50
C SER A 108 -10.30 -8.14 -5.95
N ARG A 109 -11.25 -8.08 -6.89
CA ARG A 109 -11.00 -7.77 -8.30
C ARG A 109 -11.20 -6.28 -8.63
N GLU A 110 -11.61 -5.49 -7.63
CA GLU A 110 -11.85 -4.05 -7.70
C GLU A 110 -11.53 -3.44 -6.34
N MET A 111 -10.25 -3.55 -5.91
CA MET A 111 -9.84 -3.00 -4.61
C MET A 111 -9.72 -1.48 -4.71
N VAL A 112 -10.44 -0.77 -3.84
CA VAL A 112 -10.24 0.67 -3.66
C VAL A 112 -9.20 0.89 -2.58
N ILE A 113 -8.18 1.70 -2.88
CA ILE A 113 -7.08 2.02 -1.98
C ILE A 113 -7.13 3.51 -1.65
N ASP A 114 -7.12 3.84 -0.38
CA ASP A 114 -7.02 5.20 0.10
C ASP A 114 -5.56 5.69 0.25
N HIS A 115 -5.40 6.90 0.79
CA HIS A 115 -4.09 7.50 1.04
C HIS A 115 -3.13 6.60 1.84
N GLY A 116 -3.65 5.72 2.70
CA GLY A 116 -2.83 4.80 3.51
C GLY A 116 -1.98 3.87 2.66
N GLY A 117 -2.46 3.46 1.50
CA GLY A 117 -1.72 2.65 0.53
C GLY A 117 -1.14 3.46 -0.64
N ALA A 118 -1.89 4.44 -1.15
CA ALA A 118 -1.46 5.23 -2.31
C ALA A 118 -0.28 6.16 -1.99
N GLN A 119 -0.32 6.90 -0.88
CA GLN A 119 0.72 7.85 -0.50
C GLN A 119 2.11 7.22 -0.37
N PRO A 120 2.31 6.07 0.33
CA PRO A 120 3.61 5.42 0.38
C PRO A 120 4.15 5.03 -1.00
N VAL A 121 3.31 4.53 -1.90
CA VAL A 121 3.73 4.16 -3.25
C VAL A 121 4.18 5.38 -4.04
N GLU A 122 3.42 6.47 -4.02
CA GLU A 122 3.79 7.72 -4.70
C GLU A 122 5.06 8.36 -4.12
N LEU A 123 5.19 8.38 -2.79
CA LEU A 123 6.37 8.94 -2.12
C LEU A 123 7.65 8.18 -2.46
N MET A 124 7.57 6.87 -2.60
CA MET A 124 8.74 6.02 -2.83
C MET A 124 9.07 5.84 -4.32
N PHE A 125 8.06 5.76 -5.18
CA PHE A 125 8.23 5.43 -6.60
C PHE A 125 7.86 6.56 -7.56
N GLY A 126 7.25 7.64 -7.08
CA GLY A 126 6.87 8.81 -7.88
C GLY A 126 5.52 8.67 -8.61
N SER A 127 5.00 7.47 -8.80
CA SER A 127 3.66 7.22 -9.36
C SER A 127 3.12 5.85 -8.94
N LEU A 128 1.79 5.67 -9.08
CA LEU A 128 1.10 4.41 -8.75
C LEU A 128 1.49 3.25 -9.67
N THR A 129 2.03 3.56 -10.86
CA THR A 129 2.34 2.58 -11.93
C THR A 129 3.83 2.49 -12.24
N ALA A 130 4.69 3.10 -11.43
CA ALA A 130 6.15 3.06 -11.68
C ALA A 130 6.76 1.66 -11.48
N LYS A 131 6.13 0.83 -10.69
CA LYS A 131 6.51 -0.58 -10.45
C LYS A 131 5.26 -1.44 -10.36
N PRO A 132 5.34 -2.73 -10.71
CA PRO A 132 4.28 -3.68 -10.43
C PRO A 132 4.02 -3.77 -8.92
N VAL A 133 2.74 -3.65 -8.52
CA VAL A 133 2.31 -3.64 -7.11
C VAL A 133 1.21 -4.67 -6.87
N ILE A 134 1.34 -5.51 -5.86
CA ILE A 134 0.23 -6.30 -5.34
C ILE A 134 -0.17 -5.73 -3.98
N PRO A 135 -1.35 -5.10 -3.87
CA PRO A 135 -1.85 -4.58 -2.60
C PRO A 135 -2.44 -5.70 -1.74
N ILE A 136 -2.12 -5.66 -0.46
CA ILE A 136 -2.62 -6.57 0.56
C ILE A 136 -3.21 -5.74 1.69
N PHE A 137 -4.54 -5.74 1.76
CA PHE A 137 -5.23 -5.11 2.88
C PHE A 137 -5.02 -5.92 4.17
N VAL A 138 -4.76 -5.21 5.26
CA VAL A 138 -4.64 -5.76 6.60
C VAL A 138 -5.64 -5.07 7.52
N ASN A 139 -6.55 -5.85 8.12
CA ASN A 139 -7.56 -5.32 9.01
C ASN A 139 -6.93 -4.73 10.28
N GLY A 140 -6.91 -3.39 10.38
CA GLY A 140 -6.44 -2.65 11.55
C GLY A 140 -7.46 -2.52 12.69
N VAL A 141 -8.72 -2.91 12.45
CA VAL A 141 -9.83 -2.79 13.43
C VAL A 141 -9.87 -3.98 14.39
N GLY A 142 -8.83 -4.57 14.73
CA GLY A 142 -8.65 -5.74 15.58
C GLY A 142 -9.85 -6.26 16.39
N ARG A 143 -9.95 -7.55 16.61
CA ARG A 143 -10.97 -8.12 17.53
C ARG A 143 -10.76 -7.52 18.92
N ARG A 144 -11.79 -6.86 19.45
CA ARG A 144 -11.89 -6.70 20.91
C ARG A 144 -11.96 -8.11 21.51
N ARG A 145 -10.96 -8.45 22.27
CA ARG A 145 -11.00 -9.65 23.15
C ARG A 145 -11.92 -9.40 24.32
#